data_ce2e2a8d3f3904b6fcfd1dd94174d132
#
_entry.id   ce2e2a8d3f3904b6fcfd1dd94174d132
#
_cell.length_a   1.000
_cell.length_b   1.000
_cell.length_c   1.000
_cell.angle_alpha   90.00
_cell.angle_beta   90.00
_cell.angle_gamma   90.00
#
_symmetry.space_group_name_H-M   'P 1'
#
loop_
_entity.id
_entity.type
_entity.pdbx_description
1 polymer ?
#
loop_
_entity_poly.entity_id
_entity_poly.type
_entity_poly.pdbx_seq_one_letter_code
_entity_poly.pdbx_strand_id
1 'polypeptide(L)'
;NNLWYESDVLLVKKDGKYGLINYKGNELLKCEYNSITTLKGIKNSLITDKDGKLGLVDDIGNIVIPNQYKAIKQLGNKYEEGFIVQNEKYGVINWDKSVALEAKYDEVKQIYGNGRFVVKQDGKWKIVDTTGNSYLEEKFDDVKSINWENVVIQKNGKYGIMTISGD
;
A
#
# COMPACT_ATOMS: atom_id res chain seq x y z
N ASN A 1 -25.20 -0.06 -4.29
CA ASN A 1 -24.76 -1.16 -3.44
C ASN A 1 -23.87 -0.64 -2.32
N ASN A 2 -24.08 -1.10 -1.10
CA ASN A 2 -23.17 -0.81 0.00
C ASN A 2 -21.81 -1.48 -0.27
N LEU A 3 -20.73 -0.73 -0.05
CA LEU A 3 -19.38 -1.22 -0.22
C LEU A 3 -18.88 -2.00 0.99
N TRP A 4 -19.40 -1.67 2.19
CA TRP A 4 -19.18 -2.40 3.46
C TRP A 4 -20.48 -2.54 4.22
N TYR A 5 -20.56 -3.51 5.11
CA TYR A 5 -21.74 -3.81 5.92
C TYR A 5 -22.24 -2.62 6.77
N GLU A 6 -21.33 -1.76 7.25
CA GLU A 6 -21.63 -0.59 8.09
C GLU A 6 -21.30 0.75 7.41
N SER A 7 -21.18 0.77 6.08
CA SER A 7 -20.78 1.96 5.35
C SER A 7 -22.00 2.82 5.01
N ASP A 8 -21.88 4.11 5.25
CA ASP A 8 -22.84 5.14 4.82
C ASP A 8 -22.68 5.52 3.34
N VAL A 9 -21.86 4.79 2.60
CA VAL A 9 -21.47 5.10 1.22
C VAL A 9 -22.10 4.13 0.25
N LEU A 10 -22.72 4.68 -0.78
CA LEU A 10 -23.34 3.94 -1.86
C LEU A 10 -22.57 4.10 -3.16
N LEU A 11 -22.24 2.99 -3.78
CA LEU A 11 -21.68 2.98 -5.13
C LEU A 11 -22.84 3.24 -6.13
N VAL A 12 -22.69 4.25 -6.96
CA VAL A 12 -23.64 4.63 -8.01
C VAL A 12 -22.98 4.57 -9.38
N LYS A 13 -23.83 4.39 -10.41
CA LYS A 13 -23.37 4.35 -11.80
C LYS A 13 -24.24 5.28 -12.65
N LYS A 14 -23.58 6.12 -13.44
CA LYS A 14 -24.22 7.00 -14.43
C LYS A 14 -23.36 7.03 -15.69
N ASP A 15 -24.00 6.90 -16.85
CA ASP A 15 -23.34 6.96 -18.18
C ASP A 15 -22.11 6.03 -18.30
N GLY A 16 -22.22 4.82 -17.69
CA GLY A 16 -21.17 3.82 -17.71
C GLY A 16 -20.07 4.00 -16.67
N LYS A 17 -20.01 5.15 -15.99
CA LYS A 17 -18.99 5.48 -14.98
C LYS A 17 -19.54 5.36 -13.56
N TYR A 18 -18.65 5.07 -12.62
CA TYR A 18 -18.97 4.92 -11.20
C TYR A 18 -18.61 6.15 -10.40
N GLY A 19 -19.37 6.40 -9.35
CA GLY A 19 -19.17 7.46 -8.37
C GLY A 19 -19.67 7.01 -7.00
N LEU A 20 -19.59 7.90 -6.02
CA LEU A 20 -20.02 7.65 -4.65
C LEU A 20 -21.02 8.71 -4.20
N ILE A 21 -22.05 8.28 -3.49
CA ILE A 21 -22.95 9.15 -2.74
C ILE A 21 -23.05 8.68 -1.29
N ASN A 22 -23.41 9.55 -0.37
CA ASN A 22 -23.80 9.11 0.96
C ASN A 22 -25.28 8.68 0.98
N TYR A 23 -25.75 8.11 2.09
CA TYR A 23 -27.14 7.64 2.23
C TYR A 23 -28.16 8.80 2.17
N LYS A 24 -27.73 10.06 2.34
CA LYS A 24 -28.58 11.26 2.17
C LYS A 24 -28.70 11.71 0.70
N GLY A 25 -27.99 11.03 -0.21
CA GLY A 25 -27.96 11.35 -1.63
C GLY A 25 -26.95 12.42 -2.02
N ASN A 26 -26.10 12.89 -1.09
CA ASN A 26 -25.06 13.85 -1.42
C ASN A 26 -23.92 13.17 -2.18
N GLU A 27 -23.47 13.79 -3.26
CA GLU A 27 -22.32 13.33 -4.04
C GLU A 27 -21.02 13.46 -3.23
N LEU A 28 -20.31 12.34 -3.10
CA LEU A 28 -18.97 12.25 -2.52
C LEU A 28 -17.91 12.18 -3.60
N LEU A 29 -18.17 11.40 -4.65
CA LEU A 29 -17.35 11.32 -5.86
C LEU A 29 -18.24 11.36 -7.10
N LYS A 30 -17.87 12.17 -8.07
CA LYS A 30 -18.54 12.22 -9.38
C LYS A 30 -18.48 10.88 -10.09
N CYS A 31 -19.48 10.58 -10.91
CA CYS A 31 -19.48 9.38 -11.77
C CYS A 31 -18.51 9.57 -12.94
N GLU A 32 -17.23 9.40 -12.68
CA GLU A 32 -16.15 9.54 -13.69
C GLU A 32 -15.15 8.39 -13.69
N TYR A 33 -15.31 7.40 -12.79
CA TYR A 33 -14.40 6.29 -12.63
C TYR A 33 -14.86 5.05 -13.41
N ASN A 34 -13.92 4.29 -13.96
CA ASN A 34 -14.19 3.03 -14.64
C ASN A 34 -14.63 1.96 -13.63
N SER A 35 -14.04 1.98 -12.45
CA SER A 35 -14.44 1.16 -11.30
C SER A 35 -14.08 1.82 -9.98
N ILE A 36 -14.82 1.44 -8.94
CA ILE A 36 -14.52 1.75 -7.54
C ILE A 36 -14.74 0.45 -6.76
N THR A 37 -13.71 -0.04 -6.08
CA THR A 37 -13.73 -1.30 -5.35
C THR A 37 -13.08 -1.14 -3.98
N THR A 38 -13.47 -1.97 -3.01
CA THR A 38 -12.82 -1.98 -1.71
C THR A 38 -11.40 -2.51 -1.81
N LEU A 39 -10.46 -1.91 -1.10
CA LEU A 39 -9.16 -2.52 -0.89
C LEU A 39 -9.32 -3.65 0.13
N LYS A 40 -9.10 -4.88 -0.33
CA LYS A 40 -9.36 -6.10 0.46
C LYS A 40 -8.63 -6.06 1.81
N GLY A 41 -9.40 -6.23 2.89
CA GLY A 41 -8.89 -6.28 4.26
C GLY A 41 -8.65 -4.91 4.91
N ILE A 42 -8.81 -3.81 4.17
CA ILE A 42 -8.62 -2.46 4.70
C ILE A 42 -9.95 -1.70 4.70
N LYS A 43 -10.45 -1.42 5.91
CA LYS A 43 -11.66 -0.60 6.08
C LYS A 43 -11.39 0.84 5.61
N ASN A 44 -12.43 1.50 5.12
CA ASN A 44 -12.42 2.91 4.68
C ASN A 44 -11.47 3.23 3.51
N SER A 45 -11.00 2.21 2.78
CA SER A 45 -10.10 2.40 1.64
C SER A 45 -10.70 1.83 0.37
N LEU A 46 -10.89 2.71 -0.63
CA LEU A 46 -11.46 2.37 -1.92
C LEU A 46 -10.44 2.61 -3.03
N ILE A 47 -10.19 1.57 -3.82
CA ILE A 47 -9.42 1.70 -5.05
C ILE A 47 -10.31 2.25 -6.14
N THR A 48 -9.88 3.32 -6.77
CA THR A 48 -10.52 3.93 -7.94
C THR A 48 -9.69 3.64 -9.19
N ASP A 49 -10.37 3.33 -10.30
CA ASP A 49 -9.75 3.25 -11.62
C ASP A 49 -10.27 4.39 -12.50
N LYS A 50 -9.37 5.17 -13.03
CA LYS A 50 -9.66 6.20 -14.03
C LYS A 50 -8.69 6.04 -15.20
N ASP A 51 -9.24 5.63 -16.35
CA ASP A 51 -8.50 5.42 -17.59
C ASP A 51 -7.29 4.47 -17.45
N GLY A 52 -7.47 3.38 -16.67
CA GLY A 52 -6.45 2.35 -16.42
C GLY A 52 -5.39 2.77 -15.40
N LYS A 53 -5.58 3.91 -14.71
CA LYS A 53 -4.74 4.33 -13.60
C LYS A 53 -5.49 4.19 -12.29
N LEU A 54 -4.83 3.54 -11.33
CA LEU A 54 -5.39 3.34 -10.00
C LEU A 54 -5.06 4.50 -9.08
N GLY A 55 -6.02 4.83 -8.25
CA GLY A 55 -5.92 5.75 -7.13
C GLY A 55 -6.61 5.17 -5.90
N LEU A 56 -6.59 5.90 -4.80
CA LEU A 56 -7.23 5.50 -3.55
C LEU A 56 -7.97 6.68 -2.95
N VAL A 57 -9.19 6.43 -2.50
CA VAL A 57 -10.02 7.40 -1.78
C VAL A 57 -10.47 6.78 -0.45
N ASP A 58 -10.77 7.64 0.50
CA ASP A 58 -11.43 7.22 1.74
C ASP A 58 -12.94 7.01 1.54
N ASP A 59 -13.63 6.60 2.60
CA ASP A 59 -15.07 6.32 2.60
C ASP A 59 -15.96 7.57 2.57
N ILE A 60 -15.41 8.76 2.60
CA ILE A 60 -16.13 10.01 2.43
C ILE A 60 -15.73 10.76 1.13
N GLY A 61 -14.94 10.10 0.27
CA GLY A 61 -14.59 10.59 -1.07
C GLY A 61 -13.33 11.45 -1.13
N ASN A 62 -12.58 11.60 -0.05
CA ASN A 62 -11.30 12.30 -0.12
C ASN A 62 -10.25 11.49 -0.87
N ILE A 63 -9.54 12.13 -1.78
CA ILE A 63 -8.44 11.50 -2.51
C ILE A 63 -7.25 11.36 -1.55
N VAL A 64 -6.84 10.11 -1.30
CA VAL A 64 -5.64 9.74 -0.56
C VAL A 64 -4.47 9.57 -1.52
N ILE A 65 -4.68 8.81 -2.60
CA ILE A 65 -3.69 8.59 -3.67
C ILE A 65 -4.36 8.96 -5.00
N PRO A 66 -3.81 9.91 -5.77
CA PRO A 66 -4.36 10.26 -7.08
C PRO A 66 -4.24 9.11 -8.08
N ASN A 67 -5.11 9.10 -9.10
CA ASN A 67 -5.12 8.07 -10.15
C ASN A 67 -3.90 8.20 -11.07
N GLN A 68 -2.81 7.52 -10.70
CA GLN A 68 -1.54 7.57 -11.43
C GLN A 68 -0.74 6.26 -11.40
N TYR A 69 -1.19 5.26 -10.65
CA TYR A 69 -0.44 4.01 -10.43
C TYR A 69 -1.02 2.84 -11.23
N LYS A 70 -0.17 1.85 -11.57
CA LYS A 70 -0.57 0.59 -12.18
C LYS A 70 -1.12 -0.39 -11.16
N ALA A 71 -0.63 -0.33 -9.92
CA ALA A 71 -1.13 -1.14 -8.81
C ALA A 71 -1.04 -0.39 -7.48
N ILE A 72 -2.00 -0.69 -6.61
CA ILE A 72 -2.02 -0.26 -5.21
C ILE A 72 -2.36 -1.48 -4.36
N LYS A 73 -1.59 -1.73 -3.31
CA LYS A 73 -1.80 -2.84 -2.37
C LYS A 73 -1.70 -2.31 -0.94
N GLN A 74 -2.37 -3.01 -0.01
CA GLN A 74 -2.15 -2.73 1.40
C GLN A 74 -0.70 -3.05 1.79
N LEU A 75 -0.14 -2.23 2.66
CA LEU A 75 1.15 -2.51 3.28
C LEU A 75 0.96 -3.46 4.47
N GLY A 76 -0.04 -3.19 5.33
CA GLY A 76 -0.41 -4.00 6.47
C GLY A 76 -1.90 -4.32 6.52
N ASN A 77 -2.48 -4.36 7.72
CA ASN A 77 -3.87 -4.70 7.95
C ASN A 77 -4.78 -3.49 8.20
N LYS A 78 -4.19 -2.30 8.33
CA LYS A 78 -4.88 -1.05 8.60
C LYS A 78 -4.41 0.04 7.63
N TYR A 79 -5.29 1.00 7.33
CA TYR A 79 -4.96 2.10 6.42
C TYR A 79 -3.84 3.01 6.96
N GLU A 80 -3.73 3.13 8.29
CA GLU A 80 -2.68 3.92 8.93
C GLU A 80 -1.26 3.40 8.66
N GLU A 81 -1.13 2.12 8.30
CA GLU A 81 0.16 1.50 7.98
C GLU A 81 0.67 1.89 6.58
N GLY A 82 -0.19 2.47 5.75
CA GLY A 82 0.15 2.92 4.41
C GLY A 82 -0.11 1.89 3.31
N PHE A 83 0.31 2.25 2.11
CA PHE A 83 0.01 1.51 0.88
C PHE A 83 1.25 1.37 0.00
N ILE A 84 1.45 0.17 -0.52
CA ILE A 84 2.43 -0.08 -1.57
C ILE A 84 1.85 0.39 -2.89
N VAL A 85 2.56 1.26 -3.58
CA VAL A 85 2.22 1.76 -4.92
C VAL A 85 3.23 1.28 -5.95
N GLN A 86 2.76 1.03 -7.17
CA GLN A 86 3.61 0.52 -8.24
C GLN A 86 3.31 1.21 -9.56
N ASN A 87 4.35 1.62 -10.25
CA ASN A 87 4.39 1.86 -11.68
C ASN A 87 5.42 0.90 -12.30
N GLU A 88 6.60 1.36 -12.70
CA GLU A 88 7.72 0.49 -13.07
C GLU A 88 8.44 -0.07 -11.84
N LYS A 89 8.44 0.70 -10.76
CA LYS A 89 9.04 0.38 -9.47
C LYS A 89 8.02 0.54 -8.35
N TYR A 90 8.32 -0.07 -7.22
CA TYR A 90 7.50 -0.01 -6.01
C TYR A 90 7.97 1.08 -5.06
N GLY A 91 7.01 1.74 -4.43
CA GLY A 91 7.19 2.68 -3.33
C GLY A 91 6.11 2.51 -2.28
N VAL A 92 6.11 3.37 -1.28
CA VAL A 92 5.10 3.38 -0.21
C VAL A 92 4.60 4.80 0.02
N ILE A 93 3.28 4.94 0.11
CA ILE A 93 2.58 6.18 0.45
C ILE A 93 1.82 5.96 1.75
N ASN A 94 1.95 6.89 2.68
CA ASN A 94 1.21 6.91 3.93
C ASN A 94 -0.23 7.41 3.71
N TRP A 95 -1.11 7.15 4.69
CA TRP A 95 -2.48 7.64 4.69
C TRP A 95 -2.56 9.18 4.65
N ASP A 96 -1.64 9.88 5.27
CA ASP A 96 -1.54 11.33 5.25
C ASP A 96 -1.01 11.91 3.93
N LYS A 97 -0.87 11.06 2.90
CA LYS A 97 -0.39 11.38 1.54
C LYS A 97 1.12 11.62 1.44
N SER A 98 1.85 11.54 2.54
CA SER A 98 3.31 11.63 2.52
C SER A 98 3.93 10.40 1.85
N VAL A 99 5.06 10.59 1.18
CA VAL A 99 5.83 9.49 0.60
C VAL A 99 6.71 8.90 1.69
N ALA A 100 6.42 7.65 2.09
CA ALA A 100 7.27 6.92 3.03
C ALA A 100 8.49 6.32 2.33
N LEU A 101 8.29 5.76 1.13
CA LEU A 101 9.39 5.28 0.29
C LEU A 101 9.17 5.72 -1.15
N GLU A 102 10.19 6.33 -1.74
CA GLU A 102 10.22 6.65 -3.17
C GLU A 102 10.07 5.38 -4.03
N ALA A 103 9.38 5.51 -5.16
CA ALA A 103 9.11 4.40 -6.07
C ALA A 103 10.36 4.03 -6.91
N LYS A 104 11.34 3.39 -6.27
CA LYS A 104 12.63 3.00 -6.88
C LYS A 104 13.03 1.54 -6.66
N TYR A 105 12.22 0.76 -5.96
CA TYR A 105 12.53 -0.62 -5.58
C TYR A 105 11.87 -1.63 -6.51
N ASP A 106 12.52 -2.79 -6.71
CA ASP A 106 12.00 -3.91 -7.50
C ASP A 106 10.86 -4.63 -6.77
N GLU A 107 10.87 -4.60 -5.44
CA GLU A 107 9.83 -5.15 -4.56
C GLU A 107 9.90 -4.48 -3.18
N VAL A 108 8.75 -4.38 -2.52
CA VAL A 108 8.63 -3.88 -1.14
C VAL A 108 7.79 -4.86 -0.34
N LYS A 109 8.27 -5.22 0.85
CA LYS A 109 7.53 -5.99 1.86
C LYS A 109 7.56 -5.23 3.18
N GLN A 110 6.49 -5.35 3.95
CA GLN A 110 6.46 -4.80 5.30
C GLN A 110 7.23 -5.71 6.26
N ILE A 111 7.97 -5.08 7.19
CA ILE A 111 8.35 -5.71 8.45
C ILE A 111 7.37 -5.21 9.52
N TYR A 112 6.77 -6.11 10.25
CA TYR A 112 5.81 -5.77 11.29
C TYR A 112 6.38 -4.74 12.28
N GLY A 113 5.67 -3.64 12.44
CA GLY A 113 5.64 -2.87 13.67
C GLY A 113 6.60 -1.69 13.85
N ASN A 114 7.61 -1.41 12.98
CA ASN A 114 8.67 -0.46 13.35
C ASN A 114 9.04 0.61 12.30
N GLY A 115 8.16 0.91 11.33
CA GLY A 115 8.50 1.89 10.30
C GLY A 115 9.72 1.47 9.47
N ARG A 116 9.91 0.16 9.30
CA ARG A 116 10.97 -0.43 8.49
C ARG A 116 10.37 -1.26 7.37
N PHE A 117 11.07 -1.31 6.25
CA PHE A 117 10.66 -2.05 5.07
C PHE A 117 11.77 -2.99 4.63
N VAL A 118 11.37 -4.15 4.16
CA VAL A 118 12.24 -5.02 3.37
C VAL A 118 12.06 -4.66 1.92
N VAL A 119 13.11 -4.23 1.27
CA VAL A 119 13.08 -3.81 -0.13
C VAL A 119 14.05 -4.61 -0.96
N LYS A 120 13.68 -4.90 -2.21
CA LYS A 120 14.56 -5.52 -3.19
C LYS A 120 15.10 -4.45 -4.13
N GLN A 121 16.38 -4.45 -4.34
CA GLN A 121 17.06 -3.56 -5.28
C GLN A 121 18.25 -4.30 -5.90
N ASP A 122 18.35 -4.27 -7.23
CA ASP A 122 19.41 -4.95 -7.98
C ASP A 122 19.53 -6.44 -7.63
N GLY A 123 18.37 -7.11 -7.50
CA GLY A 123 18.28 -8.55 -7.20
C GLY A 123 18.56 -8.95 -5.76
N LYS A 124 18.90 -8.02 -4.88
CA LYS A 124 19.20 -8.27 -3.47
C LYS A 124 18.20 -7.59 -2.54
N TRP A 125 17.95 -8.22 -1.40
CA TRP A 125 17.11 -7.69 -0.34
C TRP A 125 17.93 -6.89 0.67
N LYS A 126 17.37 -5.81 1.16
CA LYS A 126 17.90 -5.01 2.26
C LYS A 126 16.78 -4.48 3.15
N ILE A 127 17.12 -4.08 4.36
CA ILE A 127 16.21 -3.42 5.29
C ILE A 127 16.47 -1.92 5.25
N VAL A 128 15.42 -1.14 5.09
CA VAL A 128 15.47 0.33 5.06
C VAL A 128 14.49 0.93 6.07
N ASP A 129 14.79 2.13 6.52
CA ASP A 129 13.86 2.93 7.32
C ASP A 129 12.80 3.64 6.45
N THR A 130 11.95 4.45 7.07
CA THR A 130 10.90 5.23 6.40
C THR A 130 11.44 6.35 5.51
N THR A 131 12.73 6.65 5.56
CA THR A 131 13.40 7.63 4.69
C THR A 131 14.13 6.96 3.53
N GLY A 132 14.13 5.62 3.50
CA GLY A 132 14.82 4.82 2.49
C GLY A 132 16.31 4.63 2.75
N ASN A 133 16.81 5.05 3.90
CA ASN A 133 18.19 4.78 4.31
C ASN A 133 18.36 3.33 4.70
N SER A 134 19.47 2.70 4.31
CA SER A 134 19.76 1.33 4.72
C SER A 134 19.91 1.29 6.24
N TYR A 135 19.09 0.45 6.86
CA TYR A 135 19.17 0.16 8.29
C TYR A 135 20.37 -0.75 8.60
N LEU A 136 20.65 -1.64 7.65
CA LEU A 136 21.84 -2.49 7.63
C LEU A 136 22.52 -2.33 6.27
N GLU A 137 23.82 -2.20 6.25
CA GLU A 137 24.60 -2.14 5.00
C GLU A 137 24.60 -3.49 4.27
N GLU A 138 24.29 -4.57 4.99
CA GLU A 138 24.29 -5.92 4.49
C GLU A 138 23.13 -6.18 3.55
N LYS A 139 23.42 -6.92 2.47
CA LYS A 139 22.44 -7.34 1.47
C LYS A 139 22.24 -8.85 1.54
N PHE A 140 21.01 -9.30 1.36
CA PHE A 140 20.60 -10.68 1.50
C PHE A 140 20.03 -11.25 0.20
N ASP A 141 20.07 -12.57 0.05
CA ASP A 141 19.43 -13.28 -1.07
C ASP A 141 17.91 -13.36 -0.84
N ASP A 142 17.46 -13.50 0.40
CA ASP A 142 16.05 -13.42 0.81
C ASP A 142 15.94 -12.91 2.25
N VAL A 143 14.80 -12.26 2.54
CA VAL A 143 14.43 -11.82 3.89
C VAL A 143 12.95 -12.09 4.10
N LYS A 144 12.62 -12.76 5.22
CA LYS A 144 11.25 -13.05 5.64
C LYS A 144 11.03 -12.59 7.07
N SER A 145 9.99 -11.83 7.30
CA SER A 145 9.59 -11.46 8.66
C SER A 145 9.06 -12.69 9.40
N ILE A 146 9.50 -12.92 10.63
CA ILE A 146 8.95 -13.95 11.53
C ILE A 146 7.99 -13.29 12.51
N ASN A 147 8.42 -12.20 13.15
CA ASN A 147 7.67 -11.44 14.14
C ASN A 147 8.16 -9.98 14.18
N TRP A 148 7.82 -9.27 15.22
CA TRP A 148 8.11 -7.84 15.41
C TRP A 148 9.60 -7.51 15.53
N GLU A 149 10.42 -8.49 15.95
CA GLU A 149 11.81 -8.29 16.29
C GLU A 149 12.76 -9.09 15.40
N ASN A 150 12.27 -10.18 14.80
CA ASN A 150 13.12 -11.13 14.13
C ASN A 150 12.75 -11.34 12.65
N VAL A 151 13.77 -11.51 11.84
CA VAL A 151 13.67 -11.88 10.43
C VAL A 151 14.51 -13.13 10.16
N VAL A 152 14.04 -13.99 9.26
CA VAL A 152 14.86 -15.00 8.62
C VAL A 152 15.56 -14.35 7.44
N ILE A 153 16.84 -14.47 7.39
CA ILE A 153 17.67 -14.04 6.26
C ILE A 153 18.24 -15.24 5.53
N GLN A 154 18.46 -15.11 4.24
CA GLN A 154 19.26 -16.04 3.46
C GLN A 154 20.45 -15.30 2.85
N LYS A 155 21.64 -15.86 3.00
CA LYS A 155 22.88 -15.34 2.43
C LYS A 155 23.77 -16.48 1.98
N ASN A 156 24.20 -16.46 0.73
CA ASN A 156 25.05 -17.51 0.13
C ASN A 156 24.48 -18.92 0.32
N GLY A 157 23.16 -19.06 0.15
CA GLY A 157 22.46 -20.34 0.31
C GLY A 157 22.24 -20.80 1.75
N LYS A 158 22.75 -20.09 2.75
CA LYS A 158 22.57 -20.40 4.18
C LYS A 158 21.49 -19.50 4.80
N TYR A 159 20.74 -20.08 5.73
CA TYR A 159 19.72 -19.38 6.50
C TYR A 159 20.22 -19.01 7.89
N GLY A 160 19.78 -17.86 8.36
CA GLY A 160 20.01 -17.38 9.71
C GLY A 160 18.80 -16.62 10.23
N ILE A 161 18.77 -16.39 11.53
CA ILE A 161 17.81 -15.50 12.18
C ILE A 161 18.59 -14.29 12.67
N MET A 162 18.03 -13.13 12.44
CA MET A 162 18.61 -11.87 12.85
C MET A 162 17.53 -11.02 13.53
N THR A 163 17.89 -10.28 14.56
CA THR A 163 17.00 -9.25 15.11
C THR A 163 16.93 -8.07 14.14
N ILE A 164 15.81 -7.35 14.15
CA ILE A 164 15.67 -6.14 13.31
C ILE A 164 16.61 -5.03 13.78
N SER A 165 17.08 -5.08 15.02
CA SER A 165 18.11 -4.18 15.56
C SER A 165 19.50 -4.42 14.98
N GLY A 166 19.73 -5.59 14.35
CA GLY A 166 21.01 -5.92 13.71
C GLY A 166 21.95 -6.75 14.58
N ASP A 167 21.45 -7.30 15.71
CA ASP A 167 22.20 -8.20 16.60
C ASP A 167 22.02 -9.66 16.19
#